data_376ce53b6490b9b66cbbd48620aecb2d
#
_entry.id   376ce53b6490b9b66cbbd48620aecb2d
#
_cell.length_a   1.000
_cell.length_b   1.000
_cell.length_c   1.000
_cell.angle_alpha   90.00
_cell.angle_beta   90.00
_cell.angle_gamma   90.00
#
_symmetry.space_group_name_H-M   'P 1'
#
loop_
_entity.id
_entity.type
_entity.pdbx_description
1 polymer ?
#
loop_
_entity_poly.entity_id
_entity_poly.type
_entity_poly.pdbx_seq_one_letter_code
_entity_poly.pdbx_strand_id
1 'polypeptide(L)'
;MILDVLIWIVAVGAFVVGVLGAIAPVPLSRLFGAPVAPGNAALFVRALGLRDVVLAIVLAFAILRGFTAGVSIALAVGALYAIGDFSLVISASDRRFKVEYLCHVAGFVVCAVLAYLSLRR
;
A
#
# COMPACT_ATOMS: atom_id res chain seq x y z
N MET A 1 -5.68 8.88 20.17
CA MET A 1 -7.03 8.41 19.72
C MET A 1 -7.24 8.59 18.22
N ILE A 2 -7.32 9.80 17.67
CA ILE A 2 -7.55 10.01 16.20
C ILE A 2 -6.45 9.36 15.36
N LEU A 3 -5.19 9.56 15.71
CA LEU A 3 -4.05 9.00 14.99
C LEU A 3 -4.10 7.46 14.97
N ASP A 4 -4.49 6.81 16.06
CA ASP A 4 -4.61 5.34 16.10
C ASP A 4 -5.70 4.83 15.16
N VAL A 5 -6.83 5.54 15.12
CA VAL A 5 -7.91 5.23 14.18
C VAL A 5 -7.44 5.34 12.73
N LEU A 6 -6.72 6.40 12.39
CA LEU A 6 -6.17 6.59 11.05
C LEU A 6 -5.18 5.48 10.66
N ILE A 7 -4.30 5.09 11.61
CA ILE A 7 -3.35 4.00 11.37
C ILE A 7 -4.08 2.66 11.18
N TRP A 8 -5.14 2.39 11.96
CA TRP A 8 -5.98 1.21 11.76
C TRP A 8 -6.69 1.21 10.41
N ILE A 9 -7.18 2.38 9.94
CA ILE A 9 -7.78 2.50 8.60
C ILE A 9 -6.76 2.11 7.52
N VAL A 10 -5.51 2.57 7.66
CA VAL A 10 -4.43 2.18 6.73
C VAL A 10 -4.15 0.68 6.79
N ALA A 11 -4.05 0.09 7.98
CA ALA A 11 -3.80 -1.35 8.13
C ALA A 11 -4.91 -2.20 7.50
N VAL A 12 -6.17 -1.86 7.77
CA VAL A 12 -7.32 -2.57 7.20
C VAL A 12 -7.40 -2.35 5.68
N GLY A 13 -7.17 -1.13 5.21
CA GLY A 13 -7.14 -0.81 3.78
C GLY A 13 -6.08 -1.60 3.03
N ALA A 14 -4.85 -1.63 3.54
CA ALA A 14 -3.76 -2.41 2.96
C ALA A 14 -4.06 -3.92 2.97
N PHE A 15 -4.67 -4.44 4.04
CA PHE A 15 -5.10 -5.84 4.10
C PHE A 15 -6.13 -6.17 3.03
N VAL A 16 -7.18 -5.34 2.89
CA VAL A 16 -8.24 -5.56 1.90
C VAL A 16 -7.69 -5.48 0.47
N VAL A 17 -6.90 -4.45 0.16
CA VAL A 17 -6.25 -4.31 -1.15
C VAL A 17 -5.32 -5.49 -1.43
N GLY A 18 -4.55 -5.90 -0.43
CA GLY A 18 -3.65 -7.04 -0.54
C GLY A 18 -4.39 -8.35 -0.83
N VAL A 19 -5.48 -8.63 -0.13
CA VAL A 19 -6.32 -9.80 -0.38
C VAL A 19 -6.92 -9.74 -1.79
N LEU A 20 -7.46 -8.59 -2.19
CA LEU A 20 -7.99 -8.41 -3.55
C LEU A 20 -6.91 -8.62 -4.62
N GLY A 21 -5.68 -8.16 -4.38
CA GLY A 21 -4.55 -8.42 -5.27
C GLY A 21 -4.23 -9.91 -5.41
N ALA A 22 -4.33 -10.65 -4.32
CA ALA A 22 -4.07 -12.09 -4.32
C ALA A 22 -5.17 -12.90 -5.03
N ILE A 23 -6.46 -12.57 -4.81
CA ILE A 23 -7.58 -13.36 -5.33
C ILE A 23 -8.13 -12.84 -6.67
N ALA A 24 -8.07 -11.53 -6.92
CA ALA A 24 -8.61 -10.86 -8.11
C ALA A 24 -7.58 -9.91 -8.77
N PRO A 25 -6.41 -10.42 -9.20
CA PRO A 25 -5.30 -9.57 -9.64
C PRO A 25 -5.63 -8.75 -10.91
N VAL A 26 -6.37 -9.31 -11.86
CA VAL A 26 -6.68 -8.63 -13.13
C VAL A 26 -7.63 -7.42 -12.91
N PRO A 27 -8.77 -7.55 -12.23
CA PRO A 27 -9.59 -6.39 -11.90
C PRO A 27 -8.85 -5.32 -11.09
N LEU A 28 -8.09 -5.74 -10.07
CA LEU A 28 -7.36 -4.81 -9.21
C LEU A 28 -6.32 -4.02 -10.00
N SER A 29 -5.56 -4.65 -10.89
CA SER A 29 -4.55 -3.99 -11.70
C SER A 29 -5.11 -2.85 -12.57
N ARG A 30 -6.35 -2.99 -13.03
CA ARG A 30 -7.06 -1.94 -13.79
C ARG A 30 -7.36 -0.72 -12.91
N LEU A 31 -7.79 -0.93 -11.66
CA LEU A 31 -8.06 0.15 -10.71
C LEU A 31 -6.80 0.94 -10.35
N PHE A 32 -5.64 0.28 -10.36
CA PHE A 32 -4.35 0.93 -10.09
C PHE A 32 -3.64 1.49 -11.33
N GLY A 33 -4.32 1.50 -12.49
CA GLY A 33 -3.81 2.10 -13.72
C GLY A 33 -2.73 1.28 -14.44
N ALA A 34 -2.50 0.03 -14.02
CA ALA A 34 -1.51 -0.88 -14.59
C ALA A 34 -2.17 -2.22 -15.02
N PRO A 35 -3.10 -2.20 -16.01
CA PRO A 35 -3.85 -3.38 -16.38
C PRO A 35 -2.92 -4.49 -16.85
N VAL A 36 -3.11 -5.69 -16.31
CA VAL A 36 -2.39 -6.90 -16.69
C VAL A 36 -3.32 -7.92 -17.34
N ALA A 37 -2.78 -8.71 -18.26
CA ALA A 37 -3.47 -9.86 -18.80
C ALA A 37 -3.49 -11.04 -17.80
N PRO A 38 -4.49 -11.95 -17.89
CA PRO A 38 -4.44 -13.22 -17.18
C PRO A 38 -3.15 -14.01 -17.50
N GLY A 39 -2.70 -14.83 -16.53
CA GLY A 39 -1.49 -15.65 -16.68
C GLY A 39 -0.31 -15.11 -15.86
N ASN A 40 0.90 -15.24 -16.39
CA ASN A 40 2.12 -14.92 -15.66
C ASN A 40 2.19 -13.47 -15.15
N ALA A 41 1.69 -12.50 -15.91
CA ALA A 41 1.64 -11.10 -15.47
C ALA A 41 0.77 -10.91 -14.21
N ALA A 42 -0.32 -11.67 -14.09
CA ALA A 42 -1.17 -11.61 -12.90
C ALA A 42 -0.48 -12.18 -11.64
N LEU A 43 0.53 -13.04 -11.78
CA LEU A 43 1.31 -13.56 -10.64
C LEU A 43 2.07 -12.45 -9.94
N PHE A 44 2.58 -11.46 -10.67
CA PHE A 44 3.25 -10.29 -10.06
C PHE A 44 2.27 -9.47 -9.23
N VAL A 45 1.04 -9.24 -9.72
CA VAL A 45 0.02 -8.52 -8.97
C VAL A 45 -0.38 -9.30 -7.70
N ARG A 46 -0.44 -10.64 -7.77
CA ARG A 46 -0.66 -11.49 -6.58
C ARG A 46 0.47 -11.36 -5.58
N ALA A 47 1.73 -11.35 -6.04
CA ALA A 47 2.88 -11.17 -5.16
C ALA A 47 2.85 -9.80 -4.46
N LEU A 48 2.50 -8.73 -5.19
CA LEU A 48 2.31 -7.40 -4.60
C LEU A 48 1.16 -7.40 -3.58
N GLY A 49 0.05 -8.08 -3.87
CA GLY A 49 -1.05 -8.24 -2.93
C GLY A 49 -0.62 -8.96 -1.64
N LEU A 50 0.13 -10.05 -1.75
CA LEU A 50 0.66 -10.76 -0.58
C LEU A 50 1.63 -9.88 0.23
N ARG A 51 2.47 -9.07 -0.42
CA ARG A 51 3.33 -8.08 0.22
C ARG A 51 2.50 -7.11 1.09
N ASP A 52 1.40 -6.61 0.57
CA ASP A 52 0.54 -5.66 1.27
C ASP A 52 -0.20 -6.32 2.44
N VAL A 53 -0.62 -7.59 2.31
CA VAL A 53 -1.17 -8.39 3.43
C VAL A 53 -0.14 -8.53 4.55
N VAL A 54 1.11 -8.89 4.22
CA VAL A 54 2.18 -9.04 5.23
C VAL A 54 2.44 -7.72 5.93
N LEU A 55 2.55 -6.61 5.18
CA LEU A 55 2.74 -5.28 5.75
C LEU A 55 1.60 -4.88 6.69
N ALA A 56 0.36 -5.16 6.30
CA ALA A 56 -0.82 -4.89 7.13
C ALA A 56 -0.81 -5.69 8.43
N ILE A 57 -0.42 -6.96 8.38
CA ILE A 57 -0.28 -7.82 9.58
C ILE A 57 0.81 -7.28 10.50
N VAL A 58 1.98 -6.93 9.95
CA VAL A 58 3.09 -6.36 10.73
C VAL A 58 2.67 -5.05 11.40
N LEU A 59 1.97 -4.19 10.67
CA LEU A 59 1.46 -2.93 11.19
C LEU A 59 0.44 -3.16 12.31
N ALA A 60 -0.54 -4.05 12.10
CA ALA A 60 -1.53 -4.40 13.10
C ALA A 60 -0.88 -4.99 14.37
N PHE A 61 0.10 -5.88 14.22
CA PHE A 61 0.85 -6.44 15.33
C PHE A 61 1.60 -5.36 16.13
N ALA A 62 2.28 -4.44 15.43
CA ALA A 62 2.99 -3.33 16.08
C ALA A 62 2.04 -2.42 16.87
N ILE A 63 0.83 -2.13 16.32
CA ILE A 63 -0.21 -1.36 17.02
C ILE A 63 -0.66 -2.09 18.29
N LEU A 64 -1.02 -3.36 18.18
CA LEU A 64 -1.51 -4.17 19.30
C LEU A 64 -0.48 -4.33 20.41
N ARG A 65 0.82 -4.31 20.08
CA ARG A 65 1.92 -4.39 21.06
C ARG A 65 2.33 -3.02 21.60
N GLY A 66 1.71 -1.92 21.17
CA GLY A 66 2.12 -0.57 21.54
C GLY A 66 3.53 -0.20 21.08
N PHE A 67 4.05 -0.87 20.04
CA PHE A 67 5.41 -0.68 19.54
C PHE A 67 5.44 0.49 18.54
N THR A 68 5.52 1.72 19.04
CA THR A 68 5.45 2.95 18.23
C THR A 68 6.52 3.02 17.14
N ALA A 69 7.76 2.63 17.43
CA ALA A 69 8.82 2.57 16.41
C ALA A 69 8.49 1.56 15.30
N GLY A 70 7.93 0.40 15.65
CA GLY A 70 7.47 -0.59 14.69
C GLY A 70 6.35 -0.07 13.79
N VAL A 71 5.39 0.66 14.35
CA VAL A 71 4.33 1.35 13.61
C VAL A 71 4.93 2.34 12.61
N SER A 72 5.85 3.19 13.05
CA SER A 72 6.49 4.19 12.19
C SER A 72 7.30 3.54 11.06
N ILE A 73 8.04 2.48 11.34
CA ILE A 73 8.81 1.74 10.34
C ILE A 73 7.87 1.09 9.32
N ALA A 74 6.81 0.40 9.77
CA ALA A 74 5.86 -0.24 8.86
C ALA A 74 5.17 0.77 7.93
N LEU A 75 4.78 1.94 8.46
CA LEU A 75 4.20 3.02 7.66
C LEU A 75 5.22 3.62 6.68
N ALA A 76 6.48 3.81 7.09
CA ALA A 76 7.54 4.27 6.19
C ALA A 76 7.79 3.28 5.05
N VAL A 77 7.79 1.98 5.33
CA VAL A 77 7.89 0.93 4.30
C VAL A 77 6.69 0.99 3.36
N GLY A 78 5.47 1.19 3.88
CA GLY A 78 4.26 1.39 3.07
C GLY A 78 4.37 2.61 2.15
N ALA A 79 4.92 3.72 2.63
CA ALA A 79 5.19 4.90 1.81
C ALA A 79 6.19 4.59 0.68
N LEU A 80 7.28 3.88 0.98
CA LEU A 80 8.26 3.47 -0.04
C LEU A 80 7.65 2.55 -1.09
N TYR A 81 6.76 1.63 -0.70
CA TYR A 81 6.03 0.81 -1.66
C TYR A 81 5.14 1.65 -2.56
N ALA A 82 4.36 2.57 -1.99
CA ALA A 82 3.45 3.40 -2.77
C ALA A 82 4.18 4.27 -3.81
N ILE A 83 5.31 4.91 -3.45
CA ILE A 83 6.09 5.71 -4.38
C ILE A 83 6.84 4.85 -5.40
N GLY A 84 7.31 3.66 -4.99
CA GLY A 84 7.92 2.68 -5.90
C GLY A 84 6.93 2.19 -6.95
N ASP A 85 5.74 1.78 -6.53
CA ASP A 85 4.67 1.34 -7.43
C ASP A 85 4.25 2.47 -8.39
N PHE A 86 4.10 3.71 -7.88
CA PHE A 86 3.84 4.88 -8.72
C PHE A 86 4.91 5.07 -9.81
N SER A 87 6.18 4.99 -9.42
CA SER A 87 7.31 5.15 -10.33
C SER A 87 7.33 4.10 -11.43
N LEU A 88 7.01 2.85 -11.10
CA LEU A 88 6.92 1.74 -12.05
C LEU A 88 5.73 1.95 -13.01
N VAL A 89 4.55 2.27 -12.48
CA VAL A 89 3.34 2.43 -13.28
C VAL A 89 3.45 3.61 -14.24
N ILE A 90 3.99 4.77 -13.80
CA ILE A 90 4.15 5.94 -14.68
C ILE A 90 5.23 5.70 -15.75
N SER A 91 6.27 4.94 -15.43
CA SER A 91 7.31 4.59 -16.39
C SER A 91 6.78 3.66 -17.49
N ALA A 92 5.89 2.74 -17.14
CA ALA A 92 5.27 1.79 -18.06
C ALA A 92 4.19 2.41 -18.98
N SER A 93 3.70 3.63 -18.65
CA SER A 93 2.57 4.31 -19.34
C SER A 93 2.98 5.49 -20.19
N ASP A 94 4.16 5.45 -20.82
CA ASP A 94 4.70 6.58 -21.63
C ASP A 94 4.74 7.92 -20.85
N ARG A 95 4.87 7.84 -19.53
CA ARG A 95 4.90 8.98 -18.58
C ARG A 95 3.66 9.87 -18.61
N ARG A 96 2.53 9.36 -19.14
CA ARG A 96 1.26 10.09 -19.08
C ARG A 96 0.59 9.86 -17.74
N PHE A 97 0.29 10.93 -17.02
CA PHE A 97 -0.43 10.86 -15.77
C PHE A 97 -1.88 10.45 -16.00
N LYS A 98 -2.37 9.49 -15.20
CA LYS A 98 -3.76 9.06 -15.20
C LYS A 98 -4.34 9.24 -13.80
N VAL A 99 -5.65 9.47 -13.71
CA VAL A 99 -6.34 9.69 -12.43
C VAL A 99 -6.19 8.50 -11.48
N GLU A 100 -6.11 7.28 -12.01
CA GLU A 100 -5.91 6.06 -11.23
C GLU A 100 -4.59 6.06 -10.43
N TYR A 101 -3.60 6.85 -10.85
CA TYR A 101 -2.33 6.96 -10.14
C TYR A 101 -2.42 7.77 -8.85
N LEU A 102 -3.51 8.53 -8.65
CA LEU A 102 -3.74 9.28 -7.41
C LEU A 102 -3.78 8.37 -6.18
N CYS A 103 -4.20 7.11 -6.32
CA CYS A 103 -4.19 6.16 -5.21
C CYS A 103 -2.77 5.91 -4.66
N HIS A 104 -1.77 5.82 -5.54
CA HIS A 104 -0.38 5.64 -5.14
C HIS A 104 0.19 6.90 -4.45
N VAL A 105 -0.10 8.08 -5.01
CA VAL A 105 0.31 9.36 -4.42
C VAL A 105 -0.35 9.56 -3.05
N ALA A 106 -1.65 9.30 -2.96
CA ALA A 106 -2.40 9.40 -1.69
C ALA A 106 -1.84 8.40 -0.66
N GLY A 107 -1.59 7.16 -1.06
CA GLY A 107 -0.99 6.13 -0.21
C GLY A 107 0.37 6.57 0.33
N PHE A 108 1.24 7.11 -0.53
CA PHE A 108 2.54 7.66 -0.13
C PHE A 108 2.38 8.78 0.91
N VAL A 109 1.58 9.81 0.62
CA VAL A 109 1.39 10.97 1.50
C VAL A 109 0.82 10.55 2.85
N VAL A 110 -0.24 9.73 2.85
CA VAL A 110 -0.88 9.27 4.09
C VAL A 110 0.10 8.46 4.93
N CYS A 111 0.77 7.47 4.36
CA CYS A 111 1.73 6.64 5.10
C CYS A 111 2.92 7.46 5.62
N ALA A 112 3.47 8.38 4.82
CA ALA A 112 4.60 9.22 5.22
C ALA A 112 4.22 10.16 6.39
N VAL A 113 3.05 10.82 6.30
CA VAL A 113 2.55 11.70 7.36
C VAL A 113 2.30 10.92 8.64
N LEU A 114 1.62 9.77 8.57
CA LEU A 114 1.33 8.95 9.75
C LEU A 114 2.61 8.36 10.36
N ALA A 115 3.61 7.97 9.54
CA ALA A 115 4.91 7.53 10.04
C ALA A 115 5.60 8.65 10.84
N TYR A 116 5.64 9.85 10.29
CA TYR A 116 6.21 11.01 10.96
C TYR A 116 5.48 11.34 12.27
N LEU A 117 4.15 11.38 12.26
CA LEU A 117 3.36 11.67 13.47
C LEU A 117 3.52 10.57 14.54
N SER A 118 3.71 9.32 14.12
CA SER A 118 3.96 8.21 15.05
C SER A 118 5.32 8.30 15.73
N LEU A 119 6.35 8.84 15.04
CA LEU A 119 7.67 9.07 15.65
C LEU A 119 7.69 10.20 16.70
N ARG A 120 6.69 11.06 16.67
CA ARG A 120 6.57 12.20 17.60
C ARG A 120 5.81 11.89 18.89
N ARG A 121 5.33 10.66 19.05
CA ARG A 121 4.68 10.16 20.27
C ARG A 121 5.69 9.65 21.28
#